data_e6a778a52c506c29b2c9068a777cbf7f
#
_entry.id   e6a778a52c506c29b2c9068a777cbf7f
#
_cell.length_a   1.000
_cell.length_b   1.000
_cell.length_c   1.000
_cell.angle_alpha   90.00
_cell.angle_beta   90.00
_cell.angle_gamma   90.00
#
_symmetry.space_group_name_H-M   'P 1'
#
loop_
_entity.id
_entity.type
_entity.pdbx_description
1 polymer ?
#
loop_
_entity_poly.entity_id
_entity_poly.type
_entity_poly.pdbx_seq_one_letter_code
_entity_poly.pdbx_strand_id
1 'polypeptide(L)'
;MRRIVLVILSLLVLDCPSGRSSPPASPEPYGRVDPIVQRIVAAISEERIAENLRTLERFETRHTLSDPTHPTRGIGAARTWIFEQFRRYSPRLQVSFDTYYVKKQGQRLVRDVELRNVVAVLPGTRQPERRIIICAHYDSLAIVRGPDGQVDWTQTEVFAPGVNDNGSGTAAVLELARVLSQYEFEKTLVFIAFAGEEQGLVGSTLYAQKARREGQIIEAVLNNDIIGSDVAGDGASANRVVWVFSEDPADSPSRQLARYVKRIGELYVPSMRVEMIFRHDRFGRGGDHTPFNHEGYAAVRLTTPNENFAHQHSATDTFANASPSYTALVTRINAAVAASLALAPKPPVVTTERGMPLIGRGRSGYAAHLRWRNESPEPDLAGYVVVMRATTAPDWEREIFVGLMNEYVLEGVSIDAVTFGVKAVDREGHESLVSAYVIPPRPRATFETSEPPQREGY
;
A
#
# COMPACT_ATOMS: atom_id res chain seq x y z
N MET A 1 -69.34 28.69 -41.53
CA MET A 1 -69.48 29.00 -40.12
C MET A 1 -69.33 27.71 -39.33
N ARG A 2 -68.16 27.45 -38.78
CA ARG A 2 -67.92 26.29 -37.88
C ARG A 2 -67.70 26.83 -36.47
N ARG A 3 -68.57 26.42 -35.58
CA ARG A 3 -68.53 26.78 -34.16
C ARG A 3 -67.49 25.89 -33.49
N ILE A 4 -66.48 26.52 -32.84
CA ILE A 4 -65.50 25.85 -31.98
C ILE A 4 -66.09 25.84 -30.58
N VAL A 5 -66.25 24.64 -30.01
CA VAL A 5 -66.63 24.42 -28.59
C VAL A 5 -65.36 24.32 -27.78
N LEU A 6 -65.18 25.26 -26.86
CA LEU A 6 -64.07 25.27 -25.91
C LEU A 6 -64.50 24.46 -24.70
N VAL A 7 -63.83 23.32 -24.45
CA VAL A 7 -63.99 22.54 -23.22
C VAL A 7 -62.95 23.05 -22.23
N ILE A 8 -63.42 23.65 -21.14
CA ILE A 8 -62.58 24.07 -20.01
C ILE A 8 -62.45 22.86 -19.10
N LEU A 9 -61.23 22.31 -19.01
CA LEU A 9 -60.86 21.25 -18.08
C LEU A 9 -60.40 21.91 -16.78
N SER A 10 -61.24 21.81 -15.73
CA SER A 10 -60.87 22.27 -14.39
C SER A 10 -59.89 21.27 -13.75
N LEU A 11 -58.63 21.68 -13.60
CA LEU A 11 -57.66 20.94 -12.79
C LEU A 11 -57.97 21.15 -11.29
N LEU A 12 -58.39 20.09 -10.64
CA LEU A 12 -58.40 19.99 -9.17
C LEU A 12 -56.95 19.83 -8.72
N VAL A 13 -56.39 20.88 -8.13
CA VAL A 13 -55.10 20.80 -7.40
C VAL A 13 -55.39 20.08 -6.08
N LEU A 14 -54.97 18.84 -5.96
CA LEU A 14 -54.91 18.15 -4.67
C LEU A 14 -53.69 18.70 -3.91
N ASP A 15 -53.97 19.45 -2.85
CA ASP A 15 -52.97 19.82 -1.84
C ASP A 15 -52.37 18.54 -1.21
N CYS A 16 -51.15 18.20 -1.57
CA CYS A 16 -50.35 17.24 -0.82
C CYS A 16 -49.91 17.89 0.51
N PRO A 17 -50.10 17.22 1.64
CA PRO A 17 -49.63 17.75 2.93
C PRO A 17 -48.12 17.89 2.90
N SER A 18 -47.66 19.08 3.27
CA SER A 18 -46.27 19.47 3.44
C SER A 18 -45.47 18.37 4.14
N GLY A 19 -44.57 17.71 3.37
CA GLY A 19 -43.58 16.79 3.91
C GLY A 19 -42.79 17.52 5.00
N ARG A 20 -42.77 16.96 6.20
CA ARG A 20 -41.82 17.35 7.24
C ARG A 20 -40.42 17.16 6.62
N SER A 21 -39.70 18.25 6.43
CA SER A 21 -38.28 18.20 6.13
C SER A 21 -37.61 17.42 7.26
N SER A 22 -37.13 16.25 6.96
CA SER A 22 -36.23 15.53 7.86
C SER A 22 -35.08 16.48 8.22
N PRO A 23 -34.67 16.57 9.49
CA PRO A 23 -33.50 17.35 9.85
C PRO A 23 -32.35 16.92 8.95
N PRO A 24 -31.45 17.84 8.54
CA PRO A 24 -30.30 17.47 7.75
C PRO A 24 -29.59 16.33 8.47
N ALA A 25 -29.39 15.22 7.78
CA ALA A 25 -28.64 14.08 8.32
C ALA A 25 -27.29 14.61 8.84
N SER A 26 -26.94 14.24 10.06
CA SER A 26 -25.61 14.56 10.58
C SER A 26 -24.59 14.10 9.53
N PRO A 27 -23.58 14.91 9.19
CA PRO A 27 -22.63 14.53 8.16
C PRO A 27 -21.99 13.19 8.54
N GLU A 28 -21.92 12.27 7.57
CA GLU A 28 -21.36 10.94 7.75
C GLU A 28 -19.97 11.02 8.43
N PRO A 29 -19.62 10.11 9.36
CA PRO A 29 -18.37 10.19 10.10
C PRO A 29 -17.14 9.85 9.25
N TYR A 30 -17.30 9.32 8.04
CA TYR A 30 -16.21 8.90 7.15
C TYR A 30 -16.05 9.85 5.95
N GLY A 31 -14.90 9.74 5.24
CA GLY A 31 -14.58 10.60 4.09
C GLY A 31 -14.28 12.05 4.48
N ARG A 32 -13.96 12.30 5.74
CA ARG A 32 -13.58 13.62 6.25
C ARG A 32 -12.06 13.80 6.24
N VAL A 33 -11.66 15.06 6.10
CA VAL A 33 -10.25 15.44 6.22
C VAL A 33 -9.96 15.75 7.68
N ASP A 34 -9.09 14.95 8.31
CA ASP A 34 -8.55 15.27 9.63
C ASP A 34 -7.52 16.39 9.52
N PRO A 35 -7.68 17.50 10.29
CA PRO A 35 -6.72 18.60 10.30
C PRO A 35 -5.29 18.19 10.73
N ILE A 36 -5.14 17.14 11.54
CA ILE A 36 -3.80 16.65 11.95
C ILE A 36 -3.12 16.00 10.75
N VAL A 37 -3.81 15.08 10.07
CA VAL A 37 -3.28 14.43 8.86
C VAL A 37 -2.99 15.45 7.76
N GLN A 38 -3.86 16.47 7.62
CA GLN A 38 -3.62 17.55 6.66
C GLN A 38 -2.34 18.34 6.97
N ARG A 39 -2.07 18.64 8.25
CA ARG A 39 -0.80 19.29 8.68
C ARG A 39 0.40 18.39 8.42
N ILE A 40 0.29 17.08 8.66
CA ILE A 40 1.33 16.10 8.36
C ILE A 40 1.67 16.13 6.87
N VAL A 41 0.66 16.07 5.99
CA VAL A 41 0.82 16.13 4.54
C VAL A 41 1.49 17.44 4.11
N ALA A 42 1.09 18.57 4.69
CA ALA A 42 1.66 19.88 4.38
C ALA A 42 3.11 20.04 4.86
N ALA A 43 3.55 19.27 5.86
CA ALA A 43 4.90 19.33 6.41
C ALA A 43 5.96 18.58 5.58
N ILE A 44 5.54 17.85 4.54
CA ILE A 44 6.45 17.18 3.58
C ILE A 44 7.15 18.23 2.73
N SER A 45 8.48 18.30 2.81
CA SER A 45 9.31 19.30 2.14
C SER A 45 10.00 18.73 0.90
N GLU A 46 9.76 19.39 -0.22
CA GLU A 46 10.43 19.11 -1.50
C GLU A 46 11.93 19.39 -1.41
N GLU A 47 12.33 20.46 -0.71
CA GLU A 47 13.73 20.87 -0.55
C GLU A 47 14.53 19.81 0.22
N ARG A 48 13.92 19.24 1.28
CA ARG A 48 14.55 18.17 2.05
C ARG A 48 14.70 16.88 1.25
N ILE A 49 13.69 16.54 0.45
CA ILE A 49 13.77 15.42 -0.48
C ILE A 49 14.90 15.64 -1.49
N ALA A 50 14.99 16.83 -2.09
CA ALA A 50 16.05 17.17 -3.02
C ALA A 50 17.45 17.10 -2.38
N GLU A 51 17.60 17.54 -1.11
CA GLU A 51 18.84 17.44 -0.35
C GLU A 51 19.24 15.98 -0.10
N ASN A 52 18.25 15.13 0.29
CA ASN A 52 18.46 13.71 0.51
C ASN A 52 18.91 13.01 -0.79
N LEU A 53 18.26 13.30 -1.93
CA LEU A 53 18.61 12.76 -3.23
C LEU A 53 20.05 13.10 -3.63
N ARG A 54 20.45 14.39 -3.51
CA ARG A 54 21.83 14.82 -3.77
C ARG A 54 22.83 14.14 -2.85
N THR A 55 22.46 13.89 -1.61
CA THR A 55 23.35 13.19 -0.66
C THR A 55 23.52 11.73 -1.02
N LEU A 56 22.43 11.04 -1.40
CA LEU A 56 22.47 9.65 -1.86
C LEU A 56 23.32 9.48 -3.13
N GLU A 57 23.25 10.43 -4.06
CA GLU A 57 24.10 10.46 -5.26
C GLU A 57 25.59 10.57 -4.93
N ARG A 58 25.96 11.36 -3.90
CA ARG A 58 27.36 11.58 -3.50
C ARG A 58 28.07 10.33 -2.97
N PHE A 59 27.33 9.27 -2.61
CA PHE A 59 27.95 7.99 -2.27
C PHE A 59 28.49 7.25 -3.49
N GLU A 60 28.35 7.81 -4.71
CA GLU A 60 28.84 7.33 -6.00
C GLU A 60 28.27 5.95 -6.39
N THR A 61 28.30 5.01 -5.49
CA THR A 61 27.62 3.71 -5.61
C THR A 61 27.03 3.34 -4.25
N ARG A 62 25.92 2.63 -4.28
CA ARG A 62 25.35 1.98 -3.09
C ARG A 62 25.12 0.51 -3.37
N HIS A 63 25.89 -0.04 -4.33
CA HIS A 63 25.79 -1.46 -4.65
C HIS A 63 25.98 -2.30 -3.38
N THR A 64 25.08 -3.26 -3.13
CA THR A 64 25.06 -4.08 -1.90
C THR A 64 26.41 -4.72 -1.59
N LEU A 65 27.19 -5.05 -2.62
CA LEU A 65 28.51 -5.63 -2.49
C LEU A 65 29.65 -4.58 -2.59
N SER A 66 29.39 -3.27 -2.60
CA SER A 66 30.45 -2.26 -2.56
C SER A 66 31.10 -2.18 -1.18
N ASP A 67 32.14 -1.34 -1.05
CA ASP A 67 32.93 -1.23 0.19
C ASP A 67 32.02 -0.89 1.40
N PRO A 68 31.97 -1.78 2.43
CA PRO A 68 31.17 -1.55 3.62
C PRO A 68 31.84 -0.62 4.65
N THR A 69 33.12 -0.21 4.43
CA THR A 69 33.95 0.48 5.42
C THR A 69 34.40 1.88 5.00
N HIS A 70 34.27 2.22 3.72
CA HIS A 70 34.67 3.53 3.22
C HIS A 70 33.82 4.64 3.86
N PRO A 71 34.43 5.74 4.37
CA PRO A 71 33.70 6.72 5.19
C PRO A 71 32.72 7.60 4.41
N THR A 72 32.90 7.77 3.10
CA THR A 72 32.11 8.72 2.28
C THR A 72 31.53 8.10 1.01
N ARG A 73 31.82 6.84 0.69
CA ARG A 73 31.41 6.15 -0.53
C ARG A 73 30.89 4.75 -0.24
N GLY A 74 30.09 4.21 -1.13
CA GLY A 74 29.64 2.83 -1.07
C GLY A 74 28.49 2.59 -0.10
N ILE A 75 28.11 1.31 -0.02
CA ILE A 75 26.97 0.86 0.78
C ILE A 75 27.13 1.15 2.28
N GLY A 76 28.38 1.08 2.79
CA GLY A 76 28.68 1.32 4.19
C GLY A 76 28.46 2.77 4.61
N ALA A 77 28.92 3.72 3.81
CA ALA A 77 28.70 5.15 4.06
C ALA A 77 27.20 5.51 3.98
N ALA A 78 26.51 4.99 2.97
CA ALA A 78 25.08 5.23 2.76
C ALA A 78 24.24 4.73 3.96
N ARG A 79 24.42 3.47 4.37
CA ARG A 79 23.63 2.92 5.50
C ARG A 79 23.90 3.64 6.81
N THR A 80 25.15 4.04 7.05
CA THR A 80 25.53 4.81 8.25
C THR A 80 24.87 6.17 8.24
N TRP A 81 24.87 6.88 7.12
CA TRP A 81 24.21 8.16 6.98
C TRP A 81 22.70 8.03 7.17
N ILE A 82 22.01 7.05 6.58
CA ILE A 82 20.57 6.80 6.75
C ILE A 82 20.27 6.56 8.25
N PHE A 83 21.06 5.72 8.92
CA PHE A 83 20.92 5.43 10.33
C PHE A 83 21.01 6.71 11.19
N GLU A 84 22.01 7.55 10.92
CA GLU A 84 22.19 8.81 11.64
C GLU A 84 21.09 9.84 11.33
N GLN A 85 20.54 9.87 10.10
CA GLN A 85 19.38 10.72 9.81
C GLN A 85 18.19 10.29 10.65
N PHE A 86 17.84 9.02 10.70
CA PHE A 86 16.73 8.54 11.54
C PHE A 86 16.94 8.92 13.02
N ARG A 87 18.13 8.74 13.55
CA ARG A 87 18.44 9.11 14.95
C ARG A 87 18.27 10.60 15.25
N ARG A 88 18.56 11.45 14.28
CA ARG A 88 18.49 12.92 14.42
C ARG A 88 17.06 13.45 14.36
N TYR A 89 16.12 12.76 13.71
CA TYR A 89 14.77 13.25 13.49
C TYR A 89 13.95 13.31 14.77
N SER A 90 14.07 12.32 15.63
CA SER A 90 13.35 12.31 16.91
C SER A 90 13.95 11.30 17.89
N PRO A 91 14.03 11.65 19.19
CA PRO A 91 14.42 10.69 20.24
C PRO A 91 13.40 9.55 20.43
N ARG A 92 12.20 9.69 19.87
CA ARG A 92 11.15 8.66 19.89
C ARG A 92 11.40 7.53 18.90
N LEU A 93 12.24 7.75 17.88
CA LEU A 93 12.60 6.72 16.92
C LEU A 93 13.61 5.74 17.50
N GLN A 94 13.22 4.50 17.57
CA GLN A 94 14.09 3.37 17.92
C GLN A 94 14.79 2.89 16.65
N VAL A 95 16.05 3.28 16.49
CA VAL A 95 16.82 3.01 15.26
C VAL A 95 17.78 1.85 15.47
N SER A 96 17.79 0.88 14.55
CA SER A 96 18.65 -0.29 14.59
C SER A 96 19.04 -0.76 13.19
N PHE A 97 20.11 -1.55 13.13
CA PHE A 97 20.40 -2.39 11.96
C PHE A 97 19.76 -3.76 12.15
N ASP A 98 19.01 -4.21 11.15
CA ASP A 98 18.56 -5.59 11.03
C ASP A 98 19.57 -6.31 10.12
N THR A 99 20.44 -7.13 10.72
CA THR A 99 21.68 -7.63 10.09
C THR A 99 21.56 -9.11 9.74
N TYR A 100 22.01 -9.45 8.54
CA TYR A 100 22.04 -10.82 8.01
C TYR A 100 23.40 -11.14 7.37
N TYR A 101 23.87 -12.39 7.56
CA TYR A 101 25.06 -12.90 6.87
C TYR A 101 24.61 -13.82 5.76
N VAL A 102 24.74 -13.34 4.52
CA VAL A 102 24.22 -14.02 3.32
C VAL A 102 25.36 -14.63 2.54
N LYS A 103 25.25 -15.93 2.22
CA LYS A 103 26.23 -16.66 1.43
C LYS A 103 26.10 -16.30 -0.06
N LYS A 104 27.24 -16.37 -0.77
CA LYS A 104 27.27 -16.32 -2.23
C LYS A 104 26.21 -17.26 -2.81
N GLN A 105 25.35 -16.74 -3.68
CA GLN A 105 24.32 -17.51 -4.37
C GLN A 105 23.81 -16.81 -5.63
N GLY A 106 23.31 -17.61 -6.58
CA GLY A 106 22.82 -17.08 -7.85
C GLY A 106 23.92 -16.33 -8.62
N GLN A 107 23.50 -15.44 -9.51
CA GLN A 107 24.41 -14.66 -10.35
C GLN A 107 24.78 -13.31 -9.73
N ARG A 108 23.89 -12.71 -8.94
CA ARG A 108 24.03 -11.33 -8.43
C ARG A 108 24.75 -11.24 -7.09
N LEU A 109 24.72 -12.29 -6.28
CA LEU A 109 25.50 -12.40 -5.03
C LEU A 109 26.81 -13.15 -5.27
N VAL A 110 27.77 -12.48 -5.85
CA VAL A 110 29.07 -13.08 -6.30
C VAL A 110 30.01 -13.41 -5.15
N ARG A 111 29.76 -12.96 -3.93
CA ARG A 111 30.50 -13.26 -2.70
C ARG A 111 29.58 -13.25 -1.48
N ASP A 112 30.07 -13.79 -0.35
CA ASP A 112 29.43 -13.66 0.95
C ASP A 112 29.34 -12.18 1.34
N VAL A 113 28.24 -11.79 1.99
CA VAL A 113 27.97 -10.39 2.38
C VAL A 113 27.30 -10.29 3.74
N GLU A 114 27.71 -9.30 4.54
CA GLU A 114 26.96 -8.80 5.66
C GLU A 114 25.97 -7.74 5.16
N LEU A 115 24.71 -8.12 5.09
CA LEU A 115 23.62 -7.26 4.64
C LEU A 115 22.96 -6.59 5.85
N ARG A 116 22.71 -5.29 5.79
CA ARG A 116 22.06 -4.53 6.88
C ARG A 116 20.92 -3.69 6.34
N ASN A 117 19.70 -4.04 6.71
CA ASN A 117 18.57 -3.13 6.61
C ASN A 117 18.67 -2.06 7.70
N VAL A 118 18.28 -0.84 7.39
CA VAL A 118 18.20 0.25 8.40
C VAL A 118 16.75 0.40 8.81
N VAL A 119 16.46 0.18 10.07
CA VAL A 119 15.09 0.14 10.62
C VAL A 119 14.93 1.23 11.67
N ALA A 120 13.88 2.05 11.53
CA ALA A 120 13.47 3.02 12.53
C ALA A 120 12.02 2.76 12.94
N VAL A 121 11.78 2.55 14.21
CA VAL A 121 10.47 2.23 14.77
C VAL A 121 9.96 3.40 15.59
N LEU A 122 8.78 3.91 15.26
CA LEU A 122 8.01 4.85 16.07
C LEU A 122 6.90 4.07 16.79
N PRO A 123 7.05 3.77 18.08
CA PRO A 123 6.08 2.96 18.81
C PRO A 123 4.71 3.62 18.88
N GLY A 124 3.67 2.83 18.67
CA GLY A 124 2.28 3.24 18.89
C GLY A 124 1.96 3.38 20.38
N THR A 125 0.97 4.21 20.69
CA THR A 125 0.60 4.54 22.07
C THR A 125 -0.48 3.63 22.65
N ARG A 126 -1.33 3.02 21.80
CA ARG A 126 -2.48 2.19 22.22
C ARG A 126 -2.40 0.74 21.72
N GLN A 127 -1.92 0.56 20.49
CA GLN A 127 -1.83 -0.74 19.80
C GLN A 127 -0.42 -0.93 19.21
N PRO A 128 0.64 -0.91 20.05
CA PRO A 128 2.03 -0.95 19.59
C PRO A 128 2.42 -2.23 18.86
N GLU A 129 1.65 -3.32 19.04
CA GLU A 129 1.84 -4.59 18.34
C GLU A 129 1.40 -4.53 16.87
N ARG A 130 0.53 -3.59 16.50
CA ARG A 130 0.03 -3.41 15.13
C ARG A 130 0.92 -2.44 14.38
N ARG A 131 1.42 -2.87 13.24
CA ARG A 131 2.49 -2.16 12.52
C ARG A 131 2.07 -1.77 11.13
N ILE A 132 2.49 -0.58 10.73
CA ILE A 132 2.42 -0.09 9.36
C ILE A 132 3.85 0.18 8.92
N ILE A 133 4.29 -0.48 7.85
CA ILE A 133 5.64 -0.38 7.31
C ILE A 133 5.63 0.58 6.12
N ILE A 134 6.57 1.52 6.11
CA ILE A 134 6.88 2.36 4.96
C ILE A 134 8.32 2.05 4.58
N CYS A 135 8.57 1.59 3.35
CA CYS A 135 9.87 1.10 2.96
C CYS A 135 10.29 1.51 1.55
N ALA A 136 11.58 1.38 1.32
CA ALA A 136 12.27 1.50 0.04
C ALA A 136 13.60 0.77 0.16
N HIS A 137 14.26 0.42 -0.96
CA HIS A 137 15.64 -0.04 -0.90
C HIS A 137 16.63 1.12 -1.07
N TYR A 138 17.76 1.04 -0.38
CA TYR A 138 18.78 2.08 -0.45
C TYR A 138 20.00 1.65 -1.28
N ASP A 139 20.11 0.36 -1.63
CA ASP A 139 21.11 -0.10 -2.57
C ASP A 139 20.82 0.38 -4.00
N SER A 140 21.83 0.42 -4.84
CA SER A 140 21.75 0.83 -6.23
C SER A 140 22.58 -0.07 -7.12
N LEU A 141 22.31 -0.05 -8.43
CA LEU A 141 22.96 -0.88 -9.42
C LEU A 141 23.29 -0.06 -10.67
N ALA A 142 24.45 -0.31 -11.27
CA ALA A 142 24.72 0.02 -12.66
C ALA A 142 25.18 -1.24 -13.40
N ILE A 143 24.52 -1.54 -14.52
CA ILE A 143 24.80 -2.72 -15.32
C ILE A 143 26.02 -2.45 -16.21
N VAL A 144 27.08 -3.21 -15.99
CA VAL A 144 28.27 -3.27 -16.84
C VAL A 144 28.26 -4.57 -17.65
N ARG A 145 28.54 -4.47 -18.94
CA ARG A 145 28.61 -5.65 -19.81
C ARG A 145 30.05 -5.93 -20.20
N GLY A 146 30.43 -7.20 -20.16
CA GLY A 146 31.69 -7.69 -20.65
C GLY A 146 31.78 -7.66 -22.20
N PRO A 147 32.94 -7.99 -22.76
CA PRO A 147 33.17 -8.07 -24.22
C PRO A 147 32.24 -9.07 -24.94
N ASP A 148 31.73 -10.05 -24.22
CA ASP A 148 30.78 -11.06 -24.69
C ASP A 148 29.30 -10.58 -24.64
N GLY A 149 29.07 -9.35 -24.19
CA GLY A 149 27.73 -8.77 -24.02
C GLY A 149 26.97 -9.22 -22.77
N GLN A 150 27.54 -10.15 -21.98
CA GLN A 150 26.94 -10.61 -20.73
C GLN A 150 27.14 -9.58 -19.61
N VAL A 151 26.25 -9.59 -18.61
CA VAL A 151 26.37 -8.71 -17.44
C VAL A 151 27.51 -9.22 -16.55
N ASP A 152 28.47 -8.32 -16.26
CA ASP A 152 29.55 -8.59 -15.31
C ASP A 152 29.13 -8.20 -13.89
N TRP A 153 28.62 -9.16 -13.16
CA TRP A 153 28.14 -8.97 -11.77
C TRP A 153 29.28 -8.76 -10.76
N THR A 154 30.53 -8.79 -11.18
CA THR A 154 31.69 -8.49 -10.30
C THR A 154 31.97 -7.00 -10.21
N GLN A 155 31.37 -6.18 -11.05
CA GLN A 155 31.54 -4.72 -11.11
C GLN A 155 30.73 -4.02 -10.01
N THR A 156 31.20 -4.16 -8.79
CA THR A 156 30.47 -3.69 -7.60
C THR A 156 30.85 -2.28 -7.13
N GLU A 157 31.91 -1.70 -7.72
CA GLU A 157 32.42 -0.37 -7.33
C GLU A 157 32.26 0.69 -8.43
N VAL A 158 31.54 0.38 -9.49
CA VAL A 158 31.27 1.33 -10.58
C VAL A 158 30.34 2.43 -10.12
N PHE A 159 30.39 3.58 -10.79
CA PHE A 159 29.47 4.69 -10.52
C PHE A 159 28.03 4.26 -10.82
N ALA A 160 27.24 4.17 -9.76
CA ALA A 160 25.85 3.73 -9.75
C ALA A 160 25.03 4.66 -8.83
N PRO A 161 24.77 5.89 -9.27
CA PRO A 161 24.16 6.93 -8.42
C PRO A 161 22.75 6.57 -7.98
N GLY A 162 21.96 5.87 -8.81
CA GLY A 162 20.67 5.30 -8.44
C GLY A 162 19.72 6.31 -7.78
N VAL A 163 19.61 7.53 -8.33
CA VAL A 163 18.85 8.61 -7.70
C VAL A 163 17.36 8.34 -7.80
N ASN A 164 16.90 7.87 -8.95
CA ASN A 164 15.51 7.44 -9.12
C ASN A 164 15.33 6.00 -8.61
N ASP A 165 16.21 5.06 -8.97
CA ASP A 165 16.20 3.66 -8.56
C ASP A 165 17.32 3.36 -7.54
N ASN A 166 17.13 3.35 -6.16
CA ASN A 166 15.90 3.82 -5.52
C ASN A 166 16.24 4.84 -4.41
N GLY A 167 17.07 5.83 -4.78
CA GLY A 167 17.28 7.00 -3.94
C GLY A 167 15.97 7.76 -3.67
N SER A 168 15.05 7.77 -4.66
CA SER A 168 13.76 8.46 -4.56
C SER A 168 12.89 7.88 -3.45
N GLY A 169 12.73 6.58 -3.41
CA GLY A 169 11.99 5.90 -2.33
C GLY A 169 12.69 6.06 -0.99
N THR A 170 14.03 5.94 -0.94
CA THR A 170 14.82 6.14 0.28
C THR A 170 14.65 7.56 0.83
N ALA A 171 14.68 8.59 -0.02
CA ALA A 171 14.47 9.98 0.37
C ALA A 171 13.03 10.21 0.91
N ALA A 172 12.04 9.57 0.31
CA ALA A 172 10.66 9.60 0.80
C ALA A 172 10.53 8.96 2.19
N VAL A 173 11.13 7.78 2.41
CA VAL A 173 11.11 7.10 3.73
C VAL A 173 11.79 7.95 4.81
N LEU A 174 12.91 8.60 4.49
CA LEU A 174 13.59 9.53 5.40
C LEU A 174 12.70 10.73 5.76
N GLU A 175 12.08 11.35 4.76
CA GLU A 175 11.21 12.51 4.98
C GLU A 175 9.95 12.15 5.77
N LEU A 176 9.36 10.98 5.50
CA LEU A 176 8.23 10.44 6.26
C LEU A 176 8.59 10.19 7.72
N ALA A 177 9.75 9.60 7.99
CA ALA A 177 10.24 9.40 9.35
C ALA A 177 10.45 10.73 10.09
N ARG A 178 11.00 11.74 9.39
CA ARG A 178 11.18 13.09 9.96
C ARG A 178 9.84 13.71 10.36
N VAL A 179 8.87 13.70 9.48
CA VAL A 179 7.58 14.36 9.71
C VAL A 179 6.73 13.59 10.70
N LEU A 180 6.52 12.29 10.46
CA LEU A 180 5.60 11.47 11.27
C LEU A 180 6.11 11.29 12.70
N SER A 181 7.42 11.27 12.93
CA SER A 181 7.96 11.15 14.29
C SER A 181 7.69 12.37 15.21
N GLN A 182 7.14 13.45 14.67
CA GLN A 182 6.71 14.61 15.48
C GLN A 182 5.30 14.45 16.05
N TYR A 183 4.56 13.41 15.63
CA TYR A 183 3.18 13.16 16.04
C TYR A 183 3.07 11.84 16.81
N GLU A 184 1.97 11.67 17.51
CA GLU A 184 1.61 10.42 18.20
C GLU A 184 0.56 9.66 17.40
N PHE A 185 0.72 8.34 17.33
CA PHE A 185 -0.19 7.44 16.65
C PHE A 185 -0.60 6.29 17.58
N GLU A 186 -1.72 5.70 17.34
CA GLU A 186 -2.18 4.55 18.13
C GLU A 186 -1.38 3.29 17.81
N LYS A 187 -1.07 3.09 16.51
CA LYS A 187 -0.30 1.96 15.99
C LYS A 187 1.15 2.36 15.73
N THR A 188 2.00 1.36 15.67
CA THR A 188 3.43 1.53 15.40
C THR A 188 3.69 1.79 13.92
N LEU A 189 4.46 2.84 13.62
CA LEU A 189 5.03 3.08 12.30
C LEU A 189 6.46 2.54 12.24
N VAL A 190 6.79 1.84 11.16
CA VAL A 190 8.12 1.28 10.92
C VAL A 190 8.64 1.81 9.59
N PHE A 191 9.76 2.50 9.62
CA PHE A 191 10.45 3.01 8.45
C PHE A 191 11.66 2.13 8.15
N ILE A 192 11.73 1.59 6.93
CA ILE A 192 12.79 0.63 6.57
C ILE A 192 13.46 1.06 5.27
N ALA A 193 14.79 1.19 5.30
CA ALA A 193 15.62 1.19 4.11
C ALA A 193 16.24 -0.20 3.94
N PHE A 194 15.76 -0.95 2.94
CA PHE A 194 16.22 -2.30 2.65
C PHE A 194 17.54 -2.31 1.88
N ALA A 195 18.33 -3.35 2.07
CA ALA A 195 19.54 -3.65 1.29
C ALA A 195 19.33 -4.92 0.49
N GLY A 196 20.00 -5.00 -0.67
CA GLY A 196 19.99 -6.22 -1.47
C GLY A 196 18.72 -6.46 -2.26
N GLU A 197 17.95 -5.42 -2.56
CA GLU A 197 16.83 -5.48 -3.48
C GLU A 197 17.33 -5.90 -4.85
N GLU A 198 18.35 -5.21 -5.35
CA GLU A 198 18.99 -5.40 -6.65
C GLU A 198 19.65 -6.77 -6.82
N GLN A 199 19.95 -7.44 -5.72
CA GLN A 199 20.46 -8.80 -5.69
C GLN A 199 19.37 -9.87 -5.57
N GLY A 200 18.10 -9.47 -5.65
CA GLY A 200 16.93 -10.36 -5.64
C GLY A 200 16.10 -10.29 -4.36
N LEU A 201 15.79 -9.10 -3.89
CA LEU A 201 14.89 -8.84 -2.75
C LEU A 201 15.40 -9.45 -1.43
N VAL A 202 16.73 -9.50 -1.24
CA VAL A 202 17.33 -10.29 -0.15
C VAL A 202 16.93 -9.75 1.22
N GLY A 203 17.10 -8.44 1.44
CA GLY A 203 16.83 -7.81 2.74
C GLY A 203 15.38 -7.86 3.13
N SER A 204 14.47 -7.56 2.21
CA SER A 204 13.02 -7.61 2.44
C SER A 204 12.52 -9.03 2.62
N THR A 205 13.06 -10.02 1.88
CA THR A 205 12.71 -11.43 2.06
C THR A 205 13.05 -11.93 3.45
N LEU A 206 14.27 -11.68 3.91
CA LEU A 206 14.72 -12.13 5.23
C LEU A 206 13.93 -11.43 6.35
N TYR A 207 13.62 -10.14 6.18
CA TYR A 207 12.80 -9.39 7.13
C TYR A 207 11.35 -9.92 7.18
N ALA A 208 10.69 -10.10 6.04
CA ALA A 208 9.31 -10.58 5.98
C ALA A 208 9.17 -11.99 6.58
N GLN A 209 10.08 -12.89 6.25
CA GLN A 209 10.13 -14.24 6.84
C GLN A 209 10.36 -14.20 8.35
N LYS A 210 11.26 -13.33 8.84
CA LYS A 210 11.49 -13.13 10.28
C LYS A 210 10.22 -12.61 10.95
N ALA A 211 9.59 -11.59 10.39
CA ALA A 211 8.35 -11.02 10.90
C ALA A 211 7.23 -12.08 11.00
N ARG A 212 7.10 -12.95 9.99
CA ARG A 212 6.14 -14.06 9.99
C ARG A 212 6.43 -15.08 11.09
N ARG A 213 7.69 -15.50 11.23
CA ARG A 213 8.10 -16.44 12.30
C ARG A 213 7.87 -15.88 13.70
N GLU A 214 8.05 -14.57 13.88
CA GLU A 214 7.82 -13.88 15.15
C GLU A 214 6.34 -13.55 15.41
N GLY A 215 5.44 -13.84 14.47
CA GLY A 215 4.02 -13.55 14.59
C GLY A 215 3.70 -12.06 14.62
N GLN A 216 4.52 -11.21 13.97
CA GLN A 216 4.28 -9.78 13.94
C GLN A 216 2.97 -9.45 13.19
N ILE A 217 2.19 -8.52 13.73
CA ILE A 217 0.95 -8.04 13.12
C ILE A 217 1.31 -6.83 12.25
N ILE A 218 1.41 -7.06 10.93
CA ILE A 218 1.67 -6.01 9.95
C ILE A 218 0.39 -5.78 9.15
N GLU A 219 -0.23 -4.61 9.32
CA GLU A 219 -1.49 -4.26 8.65
C GLU A 219 -1.28 -3.76 7.23
N ALA A 220 -0.18 -3.06 7.00
CA ALA A 220 0.12 -2.48 5.70
C ALA A 220 1.63 -2.36 5.47
N VAL A 221 2.05 -2.55 4.22
CA VAL A 221 3.40 -2.27 3.73
C VAL A 221 3.28 -1.37 2.51
N LEU A 222 3.83 -0.17 2.60
CA LEU A 222 3.90 0.83 1.55
C LEU A 222 5.32 0.84 0.99
N ASN A 223 5.56 0.09 -0.08
CA ASN A 223 6.86 0.07 -0.75
C ASN A 223 6.93 1.17 -1.80
N ASN A 224 7.93 2.04 -1.68
CA ASN A 224 8.19 3.16 -2.58
C ASN A 224 9.41 2.83 -3.43
N ASP A 225 9.21 2.65 -4.73
CA ASP A 225 10.29 2.21 -5.60
C ASP A 225 10.11 2.82 -7.00
N ILE A 226 11.11 3.60 -7.43
CA ILE A 226 11.09 4.43 -8.63
C ILE A 226 9.95 5.46 -8.58
N ILE A 227 10.05 6.42 -7.65
CA ILE A 227 9.10 7.53 -7.48
C ILE A 227 9.77 8.90 -7.71
N GLY A 228 10.91 8.93 -8.38
CA GLY A 228 11.74 10.12 -8.58
C GLY A 228 11.74 10.68 -9.99
N SER A 229 11.06 10.07 -10.95
CA SER A 229 10.95 10.56 -12.32
C SER A 229 9.50 10.63 -12.76
N ASP A 230 9.11 11.74 -13.38
CA ASP A 230 7.78 11.97 -13.94
C ASP A 230 7.81 12.04 -15.47
N VAL A 231 8.98 11.83 -16.09
CA VAL A 231 9.19 11.88 -17.55
C VAL A 231 9.80 10.58 -18.03
N ALA A 232 9.14 9.91 -18.97
CA ALA A 232 9.64 8.70 -19.63
C ALA A 232 10.69 9.03 -20.70
N GLY A 233 11.40 8.01 -21.19
CA GLY A 233 12.46 8.17 -22.20
C GLY A 233 11.97 8.68 -23.57
N ASP A 234 10.68 8.58 -23.87
CA ASP A 234 10.02 9.13 -25.05
C ASP A 234 9.48 10.56 -24.83
N GLY A 235 9.68 11.13 -23.65
CA GLY A 235 9.21 12.46 -23.28
C GLY A 235 7.77 12.51 -22.75
N ALA A 236 7.07 11.38 -22.62
CA ALA A 236 5.76 11.34 -21.97
C ALA A 236 5.91 11.75 -20.51
N SER A 237 4.99 12.61 -20.03
CA SER A 237 5.00 13.11 -18.65
C SER A 237 3.69 12.82 -17.94
N ALA A 238 3.78 12.40 -16.66
CA ALA A 238 2.64 12.12 -15.79
C ALA A 238 2.90 12.58 -14.36
N ASN A 239 3.21 13.84 -14.16
CA ASN A 239 3.60 14.45 -12.88
C ASN A 239 2.48 14.54 -11.83
N ARG A 240 1.28 14.04 -12.14
CA ARG A 240 0.09 14.02 -11.26
C ARG A 240 -0.53 12.65 -11.13
N VAL A 241 0.19 11.61 -11.52
CA VAL A 241 -0.27 10.22 -11.45
C VAL A 241 0.77 9.39 -10.73
N VAL A 242 0.33 8.49 -9.86
CA VAL A 242 1.15 7.42 -9.28
C VAL A 242 0.46 6.09 -9.51
N TRP A 243 1.21 5.06 -9.90
CA TRP A 243 0.72 3.69 -9.97
C TRP A 243 0.86 2.99 -8.64
N VAL A 244 -0.16 2.19 -8.29
CA VAL A 244 -0.14 1.32 -7.11
C VAL A 244 -0.40 -0.11 -7.57
N PHE A 245 0.65 -0.92 -7.54
CA PHE A 245 0.57 -2.35 -7.82
C PHE A 245 0.05 -3.11 -6.60
N SER A 246 -0.81 -4.08 -6.83
CA SER A 246 -1.42 -4.89 -5.77
C SER A 246 -1.69 -6.31 -6.24
N GLU A 247 -1.44 -7.27 -5.35
CA GLU A 247 -1.53 -8.70 -5.63
C GLU A 247 -2.98 -9.20 -5.80
N ASP A 248 -3.15 -10.22 -6.66
CA ASP A 248 -4.39 -10.99 -6.79
C ASP A 248 -4.63 -11.91 -5.57
N PRO A 249 -5.87 -12.32 -5.31
CA PRO A 249 -7.09 -12.07 -6.08
C PRO A 249 -7.70 -10.68 -5.84
N ALA A 250 -8.78 -10.36 -6.56
CA ALA A 250 -9.44 -9.03 -6.57
C ALA A 250 -9.82 -8.48 -5.19
N ASP A 251 -9.93 -9.32 -4.18
CA ASP A 251 -10.27 -8.95 -2.80
C ASP A 251 -9.19 -9.38 -1.79
N SER A 252 -7.96 -9.58 -2.25
CA SER A 252 -6.81 -9.81 -1.37
C SER A 252 -6.57 -8.65 -0.40
N PRO A 253 -5.89 -8.87 0.73
CA PRO A 253 -5.46 -7.79 1.62
C PRO A 253 -4.65 -6.70 0.90
N SER A 254 -3.77 -7.08 -0.02
CA SER A 254 -3.00 -6.17 -0.87
C SER A 254 -3.93 -5.27 -1.71
N ARG A 255 -4.98 -5.86 -2.31
CA ARG A 255 -5.95 -5.11 -3.12
C ARG A 255 -6.79 -4.13 -2.29
N GLN A 256 -7.16 -4.51 -1.06
CA GLN A 256 -7.84 -3.58 -0.15
C GLN A 256 -6.94 -2.42 0.26
N LEU A 257 -5.65 -2.70 0.48
CA LEU A 257 -4.67 -1.64 0.75
C LEU A 257 -4.51 -0.69 -0.46
N ALA A 258 -4.48 -1.20 -1.69
CA ALA A 258 -4.42 -0.35 -2.88
C ALA A 258 -5.64 0.59 -3.00
N ARG A 259 -6.85 0.07 -2.74
CA ARG A 259 -8.08 0.89 -2.69
C ARG A 259 -8.00 1.96 -1.59
N TYR A 260 -7.45 1.60 -0.44
CA TYR A 260 -7.24 2.53 0.66
C TYR A 260 -6.24 3.64 0.29
N VAL A 261 -5.11 3.28 -0.35
CA VAL A 261 -4.12 4.24 -0.85
C VAL A 261 -4.76 5.22 -1.84
N LYS A 262 -5.58 4.71 -2.77
CA LYS A 262 -6.31 5.56 -3.71
C LYS A 262 -7.26 6.51 -2.99
N ARG A 263 -8.13 5.97 -2.14
CA ARG A 263 -9.15 6.74 -1.43
C ARG A 263 -8.54 7.85 -0.56
N ILE A 264 -7.62 7.49 0.32
CA ILE A 264 -7.01 8.43 1.26
C ILE A 264 -6.00 9.35 0.55
N GLY A 265 -5.22 8.80 -0.37
CA GLY A 265 -4.26 9.59 -1.15
C GLY A 265 -4.94 10.72 -1.93
N GLU A 266 -6.00 10.43 -2.67
CA GLU A 266 -6.76 11.44 -3.44
C GLU A 266 -7.56 12.39 -2.54
N LEU A 267 -8.01 11.96 -1.35
CA LEU A 267 -8.69 12.81 -0.37
C LEU A 267 -7.77 13.93 0.14
N TYR A 268 -6.53 13.58 0.53
CA TYR A 268 -5.59 14.54 1.13
C TYR A 268 -4.67 15.23 0.12
N VAL A 269 -4.46 14.63 -1.06
CA VAL A 269 -3.65 15.17 -2.15
C VAL A 269 -4.47 15.21 -3.44
N PRO A 270 -5.52 16.05 -3.52
CA PRO A 270 -6.49 16.04 -4.63
C PRO A 270 -5.88 16.47 -5.98
N SER A 271 -4.65 16.97 -5.96
CA SER A 271 -3.88 17.25 -7.18
C SER A 271 -3.24 16.02 -7.81
N MET A 272 -3.27 14.87 -7.12
CA MET A 272 -2.74 13.60 -7.59
C MET A 272 -3.88 12.63 -7.90
N ARG A 273 -3.64 11.76 -8.89
CA ARG A 273 -4.46 10.61 -9.21
C ARG A 273 -3.69 9.33 -8.89
N VAL A 274 -4.33 8.44 -8.15
CA VAL A 274 -3.79 7.12 -7.83
C VAL A 274 -4.42 6.10 -8.77
N GLU A 275 -3.64 5.50 -9.64
CA GLU A 275 -4.07 4.45 -10.55
C GLU A 275 -3.71 3.08 -9.98
N MET A 276 -4.72 2.29 -9.66
CA MET A 276 -4.53 0.92 -9.20
C MET A 276 -4.21 0.00 -10.36
N ILE A 277 -3.07 -0.67 -10.28
CA ILE A 277 -2.66 -1.68 -11.26
C ILE A 277 -2.93 -3.06 -10.66
N PHE A 278 -3.88 -3.78 -11.24
CA PHE A 278 -4.33 -5.08 -10.76
C PHE A 278 -3.40 -6.19 -11.22
N ARG A 279 -2.19 -6.08 -10.78
CA ARG A 279 -1.08 -6.99 -11.03
C ARG A 279 -0.11 -6.89 -9.86
N HIS A 280 0.51 -8.00 -9.51
CA HIS A 280 1.50 -8.08 -8.46
C HIS A 280 2.62 -7.02 -8.61
N ASP A 281 3.23 -6.95 -9.81
CA ASP A 281 4.22 -5.95 -10.20
C ASP A 281 4.27 -5.82 -11.74
N ARG A 282 5.21 -5.02 -12.24
CA ARG A 282 5.55 -4.92 -13.66
C ARG A 282 5.86 -6.31 -14.24
N PHE A 283 5.64 -6.51 -15.53
CA PHE A 283 5.80 -7.82 -16.16
C PHE A 283 7.22 -8.36 -16.00
N GLY A 284 7.36 -9.54 -15.36
CA GLY A 284 8.67 -10.19 -15.13
C GLY A 284 9.56 -9.51 -14.09
N ARG A 285 9.00 -8.58 -13.27
CA ARG A 285 9.74 -7.84 -12.22
C ARG A 285 9.04 -8.02 -10.86
N GLY A 286 9.69 -7.54 -9.82
CA GLY A 286 9.19 -7.52 -8.45
C GLY A 286 9.69 -6.28 -7.73
N GLY A 287 9.55 -6.26 -6.40
CA GLY A 287 10.04 -5.22 -5.49
C GLY A 287 9.85 -5.67 -4.05
N ASP A 288 10.26 -4.85 -3.09
CA ASP A 288 10.30 -5.21 -1.66
C ASP A 288 8.91 -5.50 -1.03
N HIS A 289 7.80 -5.18 -1.69
CA HIS A 289 6.45 -5.59 -1.28
C HIS A 289 6.20 -7.09 -1.51
N THR A 290 6.86 -7.69 -2.52
CA THR A 290 6.67 -9.08 -2.93
C THR A 290 6.86 -10.08 -1.79
N PRO A 291 7.96 -10.05 -1.02
CA PRO A 291 8.16 -10.98 0.07
C PRO A 291 7.08 -10.88 1.16
N PHE A 292 6.57 -9.69 1.42
CA PHE A 292 5.47 -9.50 2.39
C PHE A 292 4.17 -10.12 1.90
N ASN A 293 3.85 -9.97 0.61
CA ASN A 293 2.68 -10.63 0.01
C ASN A 293 2.82 -12.16 0.10
N HIS A 294 4.01 -12.72 -0.16
CA HIS A 294 4.27 -14.16 0.01
C HIS A 294 4.05 -14.66 1.43
N GLU A 295 4.32 -13.82 2.43
CA GLU A 295 4.07 -14.13 3.84
C GLU A 295 2.63 -13.79 4.29
N GLY A 296 1.76 -13.35 3.36
CA GLY A 296 0.35 -13.10 3.59
C GLY A 296 0.03 -11.71 4.16
N TYR A 297 0.96 -10.78 4.16
CA TYR A 297 0.75 -9.40 4.57
C TYR A 297 0.17 -8.53 3.43
N ALA A 298 -0.62 -7.53 3.79
CA ALA A 298 -1.08 -6.52 2.84
C ALA A 298 0.09 -5.61 2.42
N ALA A 299 0.60 -5.76 1.22
CA ALA A 299 1.70 -4.95 0.71
C ALA A 299 1.40 -4.45 -0.70
N VAL A 300 1.80 -3.21 -0.98
CA VAL A 300 1.66 -2.55 -2.28
C VAL A 300 2.95 -1.86 -2.67
N ARG A 301 3.15 -1.66 -3.99
CA ARG A 301 4.22 -0.84 -4.54
C ARG A 301 3.66 0.44 -5.13
N LEU A 302 4.19 1.59 -4.70
CA LEU A 302 3.98 2.87 -5.33
C LEU A 302 5.15 3.14 -6.29
N THR A 303 4.84 3.54 -7.52
CA THR A 303 5.86 3.82 -8.56
C THR A 303 5.36 4.83 -9.58
N THR A 304 6.28 5.43 -10.32
CA THR A 304 5.90 6.29 -11.45
C THR A 304 5.30 5.51 -12.61
N PRO A 305 4.31 6.04 -13.34
CA PRO A 305 3.88 5.48 -14.61
C PRO A 305 4.91 5.67 -15.73
N ASN A 306 5.82 6.63 -15.59
CA ASN A 306 6.78 7.06 -16.60
C ASN A 306 8.21 6.71 -16.20
N GLU A 307 8.49 5.41 -16.08
CA GLU A 307 9.84 4.92 -15.84
C GLU A 307 10.74 5.21 -17.06
N ASN A 308 11.87 5.88 -16.83
CA ASN A 308 12.85 6.13 -17.90
C ASN A 308 13.91 5.03 -17.93
N PHE A 309 13.69 4.03 -18.76
CA PHE A 309 14.58 2.88 -18.89
C PHE A 309 15.98 3.22 -19.39
N ALA A 310 16.19 4.41 -20.00
CA ALA A 310 17.53 4.82 -20.44
C ALA A 310 18.45 5.17 -19.25
N HIS A 311 17.88 5.54 -18.12
CA HIS A 311 18.63 5.89 -16.91
C HIS A 311 18.67 4.76 -15.89
N GLN A 312 17.68 3.86 -15.90
CA GLN A 312 17.59 2.78 -14.93
C GLN A 312 18.85 1.88 -14.98
N HIS A 313 19.36 1.52 -13.79
CA HIS A 313 20.56 0.69 -13.61
C HIS A 313 21.75 1.20 -14.43
N SER A 314 21.97 2.50 -14.44
CA SER A 314 23.05 3.13 -15.22
C SER A 314 23.71 4.29 -14.46
N ALA A 315 24.90 4.69 -14.94
CA ALA A 315 25.61 5.86 -14.44
C ALA A 315 24.88 7.19 -14.69
N THR A 316 23.79 7.20 -15.45
CA THR A 316 23.01 8.39 -15.76
C THR A 316 21.74 8.54 -14.89
N ASP A 317 21.49 7.63 -13.96
CA ASP A 317 20.42 7.79 -12.95
C ASP A 317 20.87 8.78 -11.86
N THR A 318 20.97 10.05 -12.25
CA THR A 318 21.51 11.16 -11.45
C THR A 318 20.42 12.14 -11.03
N PHE A 319 20.75 13.03 -10.10
CA PHE A 319 19.86 14.09 -9.63
C PHE A 319 19.34 14.99 -10.77
N ALA A 320 20.14 15.19 -11.82
CA ALA A 320 19.74 15.99 -12.99
C ALA A 320 18.52 15.40 -13.73
N ASN A 321 18.28 14.11 -13.60
CA ASN A 321 17.17 13.38 -14.22
C ASN A 321 16.03 13.06 -13.23
N ALA A 322 16.10 13.59 -12.01
CA ALA A 322 15.08 13.37 -10.97
C ALA A 322 14.12 14.55 -10.85
N SER A 323 12.91 14.28 -10.34
CA SER A 323 11.85 15.25 -10.04
C SER A 323 11.54 15.24 -8.54
N PRO A 324 12.23 16.05 -7.72
CA PRO A 324 11.94 16.15 -6.28
C PRO A 324 10.50 16.56 -5.98
N SER A 325 9.90 17.40 -6.83
CA SER A 325 8.51 17.83 -6.69
C SER A 325 7.52 16.68 -6.86
N TYR A 326 7.76 15.80 -7.84
CA TYR A 326 6.96 14.59 -8.01
C TYR A 326 7.15 13.62 -6.84
N THR A 327 8.40 13.38 -6.42
CA THR A 327 8.71 12.57 -5.25
C THR A 327 7.97 13.10 -4.01
N ALA A 328 7.95 14.43 -3.79
CA ALA A 328 7.24 15.06 -2.68
C ALA A 328 5.72 14.81 -2.74
N LEU A 329 5.12 14.83 -3.92
CA LEU A 329 3.69 14.54 -4.08
C LEU A 329 3.37 13.08 -3.72
N VAL A 330 4.17 12.13 -4.17
CA VAL A 330 4.01 10.71 -3.80
C VAL A 330 4.26 10.50 -2.29
N THR A 331 5.25 11.20 -1.73
CA THR A 331 5.53 11.18 -0.29
C THR A 331 4.35 11.72 0.53
N ARG A 332 3.64 12.76 0.06
CA ARG A 332 2.41 13.28 0.69
C ARG A 332 1.30 12.25 0.71
N ILE A 333 1.12 11.47 -0.38
CA ILE A 333 0.17 10.35 -0.41
C ILE A 333 0.53 9.33 0.67
N ASN A 334 1.80 8.91 0.75
CA ASN A 334 2.27 8.00 1.80
C ASN A 334 2.02 8.55 3.20
N ALA A 335 2.28 9.84 3.43
CA ALA A 335 2.05 10.50 4.71
C ALA A 335 0.58 10.44 5.13
N ALA A 336 -0.33 10.77 4.20
CA ALA A 336 -1.77 10.69 4.43
C ALA A 336 -2.22 9.27 4.78
N VAL A 337 -1.80 8.29 3.97
CA VAL A 337 -2.17 6.88 4.13
C VAL A 337 -1.64 6.31 5.44
N ALA A 338 -0.35 6.50 5.72
CA ALA A 338 0.28 5.97 6.93
C ALA A 338 -0.30 6.59 8.21
N ALA A 339 -0.50 7.92 8.23
CA ALA A 339 -1.06 8.63 9.36
C ALA A 339 -2.52 8.22 9.62
N SER A 340 -3.37 8.23 8.59
CA SER A 340 -4.78 7.84 8.71
C SER A 340 -4.93 6.40 9.18
N LEU A 341 -4.13 5.47 8.62
CA LEU A 341 -4.21 4.06 9.00
C LEU A 341 -3.67 3.81 10.42
N ALA A 342 -2.65 4.58 10.85
CA ALA A 342 -2.08 4.47 12.19
C ALA A 342 -3.01 5.02 13.29
N LEU A 343 -3.98 5.84 12.93
CA LEU A 343 -5.03 6.37 13.81
C LEU A 343 -6.35 5.58 13.69
N ALA A 344 -6.51 4.78 12.64
CA ALA A 344 -7.78 4.11 12.33
C ALA A 344 -8.10 2.97 13.31
N PRO A 345 -9.41 2.67 13.52
CA PRO A 345 -9.84 1.52 14.30
C PRO A 345 -9.38 0.20 13.68
N LYS A 346 -9.42 -0.86 14.49
CA LYS A 346 -9.17 -2.22 14.02
C LYS A 346 -10.25 -2.65 13.03
N PRO A 347 -9.88 -3.27 11.88
CA PRO A 347 -10.85 -3.79 10.93
C PRO A 347 -11.79 -4.82 11.56
N PRO A 348 -13.09 -4.84 11.22
CA PRO A 348 -14.01 -5.86 11.72
C PRO A 348 -13.67 -7.24 11.14
N VAL A 349 -13.98 -8.31 11.88
CA VAL A 349 -13.77 -9.68 11.42
C VAL A 349 -15.05 -10.21 10.76
N VAL A 350 -14.95 -10.48 9.45
CA VAL A 350 -16.07 -10.94 8.61
C VAL A 350 -16.08 -12.44 8.35
N THR A 351 -15.21 -13.20 9.06
CA THR A 351 -15.10 -14.65 8.90
C THR A 351 -15.31 -15.39 10.23
N THR A 352 -15.70 -16.65 10.13
CA THR A 352 -15.67 -17.60 11.25
C THR A 352 -14.21 -17.97 11.56
N GLU A 353 -13.99 -18.67 12.68
CA GLU A 353 -12.67 -19.24 13.05
C GLU A 353 -12.11 -20.19 11.98
N ARG A 354 -12.99 -20.80 11.18
CA ARG A 354 -12.62 -21.68 10.07
C ARG A 354 -12.40 -20.92 8.75
N GLY A 355 -12.38 -19.59 8.77
CA GLY A 355 -12.17 -18.74 7.58
C GLY A 355 -13.39 -18.63 6.64
N MET A 356 -14.56 -19.15 7.03
CA MET A 356 -15.77 -19.02 6.21
C MET A 356 -16.39 -17.63 6.38
N PRO A 357 -16.82 -16.95 5.29
CA PRO A 357 -17.40 -15.62 5.38
C PRO A 357 -18.73 -15.62 6.12
N LEU A 358 -18.94 -14.63 6.97
CA LEU A 358 -20.17 -14.42 7.75
C LEU A 358 -21.24 -13.72 6.91
N ILE A 359 -21.48 -14.22 5.70
CA ILE A 359 -22.50 -13.73 4.76
C ILE A 359 -23.52 -14.83 4.45
N GLY A 360 -24.77 -14.45 4.24
CA GLY A 360 -25.82 -15.38 3.85
C GLY A 360 -26.96 -14.70 3.11
N ARG A 361 -27.89 -15.49 2.59
CA ARG A 361 -29.15 -14.98 2.05
C ARG A 361 -30.09 -14.69 3.21
N GLY A 362 -30.76 -13.54 3.14
CA GLY A 362 -31.83 -13.21 4.08
C GLY A 362 -33.04 -14.14 3.95
N ARG A 363 -34.08 -13.91 4.78
CA ARG A 363 -35.29 -14.75 4.82
C ARG A 363 -36.00 -14.89 3.47
N SER A 364 -35.96 -13.85 2.65
CA SER A 364 -36.55 -13.83 1.31
C SER A 364 -35.78 -14.70 0.28
N GLY A 365 -34.54 -15.07 0.57
CA GLY A 365 -33.61 -15.66 -0.41
C GLY A 365 -33.01 -14.64 -1.38
N TYR A 366 -33.48 -13.39 -1.38
CA TYR A 366 -33.08 -12.30 -2.29
C TYR A 366 -32.48 -11.11 -1.55
N ALA A 367 -31.99 -11.32 -0.34
CA ALA A 367 -31.32 -10.31 0.48
C ALA A 367 -29.90 -10.74 0.80
N ALA A 368 -28.98 -9.79 0.94
CA ALA A 368 -27.67 -10.02 1.50
C ALA A 368 -27.71 -9.79 3.01
N HIS A 369 -27.45 -10.81 3.80
CA HIS A 369 -27.32 -10.73 5.24
C HIS A 369 -25.85 -10.77 5.63
N LEU A 370 -25.29 -9.64 6.02
CA LEU A 370 -23.91 -9.42 6.36
C LEU A 370 -23.76 -9.42 7.89
N ARG A 371 -22.75 -10.10 8.42
CA ARG A 371 -22.43 -10.14 9.84
C ARG A 371 -20.93 -10.00 10.04
N TRP A 372 -20.53 -9.37 11.13
CA TRP A 372 -19.13 -9.19 11.51
C TRP A 372 -18.99 -9.15 13.03
N ARG A 373 -17.77 -9.34 13.50
CA ARG A 373 -17.42 -9.16 14.90
C ARG A 373 -16.63 -7.88 15.07
N ASN A 374 -16.97 -7.14 16.12
CA ASN A 374 -16.18 -6.01 16.57
C ASN A 374 -14.97 -6.55 17.35
N GLU A 375 -13.78 -6.16 16.93
CA GLU A 375 -12.55 -6.42 17.68
C GLU A 375 -11.77 -5.13 17.96
N SER A 376 -12.37 -3.97 17.68
CA SER A 376 -11.78 -2.67 17.97
C SER A 376 -11.89 -2.34 19.45
N PRO A 377 -10.78 -2.13 20.16
CA PRO A 377 -10.79 -1.74 21.56
C PRO A 377 -10.99 -0.23 21.76
N GLU A 378 -11.02 0.57 20.69
CA GLU A 378 -11.03 2.03 20.77
C GLU A 378 -12.37 2.56 21.27
N PRO A 379 -12.35 3.46 22.28
CA PRO A 379 -13.56 4.02 22.87
C PRO A 379 -14.23 5.07 21.97
N ASP A 380 -13.52 5.55 20.96
CA ASP A 380 -13.94 6.55 19.98
C ASP A 380 -14.49 5.94 18.68
N LEU A 381 -14.61 4.62 18.60
CA LEU A 381 -15.28 3.95 17.49
C LEU A 381 -16.66 4.56 17.26
N ALA A 382 -16.88 5.17 16.07
CA ALA A 382 -18.18 5.72 15.69
C ALA A 382 -19.13 4.63 15.16
N GLY A 383 -18.58 3.62 14.48
CA GLY A 383 -19.36 2.52 13.93
C GLY A 383 -18.71 1.86 12.74
N TYR A 384 -19.57 1.26 11.90
CA TYR A 384 -19.16 0.50 10.72
C TYR A 384 -19.80 1.07 9.47
N VAL A 385 -19.07 0.89 8.36
CA VAL A 385 -19.55 1.21 7.02
C VAL A 385 -19.57 -0.08 6.22
N VAL A 386 -20.76 -0.48 5.78
CA VAL A 386 -20.93 -1.55 4.80
C VAL A 386 -20.58 -0.97 3.43
N VAL A 387 -19.71 -1.65 2.70
CA VAL A 387 -19.30 -1.26 1.35
C VAL A 387 -19.69 -2.34 0.35
N MET A 388 -20.01 -1.93 -0.86
CA MET A 388 -20.39 -2.85 -1.93
C MET A 388 -19.94 -2.34 -3.30
N ARG A 389 -19.69 -3.29 -4.20
CA ARG A 389 -19.32 -3.03 -5.60
C ARG A 389 -19.81 -4.17 -6.51
N ALA A 390 -19.99 -3.88 -7.78
CA ALA A 390 -20.10 -4.95 -8.78
C ALA A 390 -18.84 -5.82 -8.75
N THR A 391 -18.97 -7.11 -9.06
CA THR A 391 -17.82 -8.05 -9.04
C THR A 391 -16.71 -7.65 -10.02
N THR A 392 -17.04 -6.87 -11.06
CA THR A 392 -16.12 -6.36 -12.08
C THR A 392 -15.62 -4.94 -11.81
N ALA A 393 -16.20 -4.22 -10.83
CA ALA A 393 -15.79 -2.87 -10.50
C ALA A 393 -14.45 -2.86 -9.75
N PRO A 394 -13.53 -1.93 -10.05
CA PRO A 394 -12.25 -1.83 -9.36
C PRO A 394 -12.37 -1.29 -7.93
N ASP A 395 -13.26 -0.33 -7.73
CA ASP A 395 -13.45 0.42 -6.48
C ASP A 395 -14.76 0.03 -5.79
N TRP A 396 -14.85 0.35 -4.49
CA TRP A 396 -16.10 0.30 -3.75
C TRP A 396 -17.01 1.41 -4.25
N GLU A 397 -18.23 1.04 -4.73
CA GLU A 397 -19.13 1.96 -5.44
C GLU A 397 -20.21 2.55 -4.51
N ARG A 398 -20.52 1.84 -3.43
CA ARG A 398 -21.54 2.26 -2.48
C ARG A 398 -21.10 2.02 -1.06
N GLU A 399 -21.36 2.99 -0.20
CA GLU A 399 -21.05 2.98 1.23
C GLU A 399 -22.30 3.28 2.04
N ILE A 400 -22.50 2.55 3.14
CA ILE A 400 -23.67 2.69 4.02
C ILE A 400 -23.15 2.68 5.45
N PHE A 401 -23.24 3.81 6.15
CA PHE A 401 -22.95 3.88 7.58
C PHE A 401 -24.09 3.22 8.38
N VAL A 402 -23.73 2.26 9.23
CA VAL A 402 -24.68 1.45 10.00
C VAL A 402 -24.54 1.62 11.52
N GLY A 403 -23.70 2.58 11.97
CA GLY A 403 -23.43 2.79 13.39
C GLY A 403 -22.75 1.59 14.02
N LEU A 404 -22.95 1.39 15.32
CA LEU A 404 -22.32 0.32 16.11
C LEU A 404 -23.03 -1.05 15.97
N MET A 405 -23.63 -1.30 14.82
CA MET A 405 -24.26 -2.61 14.53
C MET A 405 -23.19 -3.65 14.22
N ASN A 406 -23.53 -4.92 14.39
CA ASN A 406 -22.68 -6.06 14.03
C ASN A 406 -23.28 -6.98 12.96
N GLU A 407 -24.41 -6.56 12.39
CA GLU A 407 -25.07 -7.18 11.25
C GLU A 407 -25.87 -6.14 10.46
N TYR A 408 -26.06 -6.42 9.17
CA TYR A 408 -26.90 -5.60 8.30
C TYR A 408 -27.52 -6.43 7.19
N VAL A 409 -28.79 -6.15 6.88
CA VAL A 409 -29.54 -6.83 5.80
C VAL A 409 -29.83 -5.84 4.68
N LEU A 410 -29.41 -6.20 3.48
CA LEU A 410 -29.68 -5.46 2.25
C LEU A 410 -30.76 -6.20 1.45
N GLU A 411 -31.99 -5.73 1.58
CA GLU A 411 -33.11 -6.30 0.83
C GLU A 411 -32.98 -6.04 -0.67
N GLY A 412 -33.36 -7.01 -1.49
CA GLY A 412 -33.31 -6.91 -2.94
C GLY A 412 -31.89 -6.91 -3.55
N VAL A 413 -30.86 -7.23 -2.77
CA VAL A 413 -29.46 -7.29 -3.25
C VAL A 413 -28.95 -8.73 -3.20
N SER A 414 -28.62 -9.29 -4.36
CA SER A 414 -28.10 -10.64 -4.46
C SER A 414 -26.63 -10.73 -4.04
N ILE A 415 -26.30 -11.71 -3.20
CA ILE A 415 -24.91 -12.01 -2.82
C ILE A 415 -24.08 -12.63 -3.96
N ASP A 416 -24.72 -13.02 -5.04
CA ASP A 416 -24.05 -13.70 -6.17
C ASP A 416 -23.49 -12.70 -7.21
N ALA A 417 -24.07 -11.49 -7.27
CA ALA A 417 -23.72 -10.47 -8.27
C ALA A 417 -22.91 -9.29 -7.73
N VAL A 418 -22.76 -9.21 -6.40
CA VAL A 418 -22.16 -8.07 -5.69
C VAL A 418 -21.11 -8.56 -4.71
N THR A 419 -19.98 -7.88 -4.66
CA THR A 419 -18.98 -8.07 -3.62
C THR A 419 -19.25 -7.10 -2.47
N PHE A 420 -19.13 -7.59 -1.23
CA PHE A 420 -19.36 -6.84 -0.02
C PHE A 420 -18.12 -6.79 0.85
N GLY A 421 -18.05 -5.75 1.67
CA GLY A 421 -17.07 -5.61 2.73
C GLY A 421 -17.61 -4.74 3.86
N VAL A 422 -16.86 -4.69 4.95
CA VAL A 422 -17.16 -3.82 6.10
C VAL A 422 -15.85 -3.18 6.55
N LYS A 423 -15.89 -1.89 6.86
CA LYS A 423 -14.79 -1.15 7.51
C LYS A 423 -15.30 -0.50 8.79
N ALA A 424 -14.40 -0.33 9.76
CA ALA A 424 -14.66 0.44 10.97
C ALA A 424 -14.29 1.91 10.72
N VAL A 425 -14.95 2.84 11.43
CA VAL A 425 -14.66 4.26 11.40
C VAL A 425 -14.76 4.84 12.81
N ASP A 426 -13.82 5.72 13.18
CA ASP A 426 -13.84 6.47 14.43
C ASP A 426 -14.62 7.79 14.32
N ARG A 427 -14.69 8.54 15.41
CA ARG A 427 -15.40 9.84 15.45
C ARG A 427 -14.68 10.94 14.70
N GLU A 428 -13.37 10.82 14.52
CA GLU A 428 -12.52 11.73 13.78
C GLU A 428 -12.56 11.48 12.27
N GLY A 429 -13.07 10.30 11.86
CA GLY A 429 -13.26 9.92 10.46
C GLY A 429 -12.13 9.04 9.90
N HIS A 430 -11.25 8.51 10.75
CA HIS A 430 -10.25 7.54 10.29
C HIS A 430 -10.92 6.19 10.03
N GLU A 431 -10.59 5.61 8.89
CA GLU A 431 -11.21 4.41 8.38
C GLU A 431 -10.21 3.24 8.45
N SER A 432 -10.66 2.08 8.88
CA SER A 432 -9.86 0.86 8.76
C SER A 432 -9.78 0.39 7.30
N LEU A 433 -8.88 -0.54 7.03
CA LEU A 433 -8.97 -1.34 5.79
C LEU A 433 -10.31 -2.07 5.74
N VAL A 434 -10.82 -2.27 4.54
CA VAL A 434 -12.05 -3.04 4.33
C VAL A 434 -11.77 -4.53 4.56
N SER A 435 -12.58 -5.15 5.40
CA SER A 435 -12.68 -6.61 5.48
C SER A 435 -13.69 -7.10 4.45
N ALA A 436 -13.23 -7.67 3.36
CA ALA A 436 -14.09 -8.18 2.29
C ALA A 436 -14.61 -9.60 2.59
N TYR A 437 -15.86 -9.87 2.22
CA TYR A 437 -16.45 -11.21 2.30
C TYR A 437 -15.96 -12.05 1.12
N VAL A 438 -14.89 -12.79 1.32
CA VAL A 438 -14.25 -13.62 0.31
C VAL A 438 -14.53 -15.09 0.58
N ILE A 439 -14.98 -15.81 -0.43
CA ILE A 439 -15.13 -17.27 -0.34
C ILE A 439 -13.75 -17.90 -0.58
N PRO A 440 -13.25 -18.74 0.35
CA PRO A 440 -11.99 -19.43 0.14
C PRO A 440 -12.08 -20.36 -1.09
N PRO A 441 -10.97 -20.60 -1.78
CA PRO A 441 -10.93 -21.52 -2.91
C PRO A 441 -11.49 -22.88 -2.52
N ARG A 442 -12.35 -23.46 -3.37
CA ARG A 442 -12.86 -24.81 -3.13
C ARG A 442 -11.72 -25.82 -3.28
N PRO A 443 -11.57 -26.76 -2.33
CA PRO A 443 -10.63 -27.85 -2.51
C PRO A 443 -11.04 -28.68 -3.74
N ARG A 444 -10.06 -29.15 -4.49
CA ARG A 444 -10.33 -30.09 -5.58
C ARG A 444 -10.90 -31.37 -5.01
N ALA A 445 -12.03 -31.83 -5.54
CA ALA A 445 -12.55 -33.15 -5.21
C ALA A 445 -11.56 -34.21 -5.70
N THR A 446 -11.13 -35.11 -4.86
CA THR A 446 -10.36 -36.30 -5.18
C THR A 446 -11.31 -37.49 -5.11
N PHE A 447 -11.39 -38.27 -6.18
CA PHE A 447 -12.17 -39.47 -6.20
C PHE A 447 -11.20 -40.65 -6.28
N GLU A 448 -11.37 -41.64 -5.41
CA GLU A 448 -10.70 -42.92 -5.56
C GLU A 448 -11.43 -43.68 -6.69
N THR A 449 -10.71 -44.04 -7.73
CA THR A 449 -11.22 -44.90 -8.79
C THR A 449 -10.73 -46.33 -8.53
N SER A 450 -11.65 -47.29 -8.41
CA SER A 450 -11.29 -48.71 -8.47
C SER A 450 -11.13 -49.11 -9.95
N GLU A 451 -10.17 -49.98 -10.26
CA GLU A 451 -10.10 -50.59 -11.59
C GLU A 451 -11.41 -51.35 -11.89
N PRO A 452 -11.92 -51.27 -13.11
CA PRO A 452 -13.09 -52.06 -13.49
C PRO A 452 -12.77 -53.55 -13.33
N PRO A 453 -13.73 -54.35 -12.84
CA PRO A 453 -13.50 -55.78 -12.69
C PRO A 453 -13.05 -56.37 -14.01
N GLN A 454 -11.94 -57.11 -14.00
CA GLN A 454 -11.46 -57.83 -15.19
C GLN A 454 -12.61 -58.77 -15.63
N ARG A 455 -13.09 -58.61 -16.84
CA ARG A 455 -14.02 -59.56 -17.43
C ARG A 455 -13.25 -60.87 -17.61
N GLU A 456 -13.58 -61.86 -16.79
CA GLU A 456 -13.18 -63.25 -17.08
C GLU A 456 -13.70 -63.62 -18.46
N GLY A 457 -12.77 -63.90 -19.37
CA GLY A 457 -13.11 -64.33 -20.71
C GLY A 457 -13.81 -65.70 -20.67
N TYR A 458 -14.93 -65.77 -21.35
CA TYR A 458 -15.57 -67.04 -21.74
C TYR A 458 -14.87 -67.53 -22.97
#